data_af72a6609fd03f30040555e913d1aa5a
#
_entry.id   af72a6609fd03f30040555e913d1aa5a
#
_cell.length_a   1.000
_cell.length_b   1.000
_cell.length_c   1.000
_cell.angle_alpha   90.00
_cell.angle_beta   90.00
_cell.angle_gamma   90.00
#
_symmetry.space_group_name_H-M   'P 1'
#
loop_
_entity.id
_entity.type
_entity.pdbx_description
1 polymer ?
#
loop_
_entity_poly.entity_id
_entity_poly.type
_entity_poly.pdbx_seq_one_letter_code
_entity_poly.pdbx_strand_id
1 'polypeptide(L)'
;MVKDFFVVDLEFTQYTKPVGRPRAFFPEIIEIGAVKITGDTKETVGRIKNFVKPHFFPKQAAESMAFCMITEADMKTAIDFSDMLNQVSSLYVPGQTYFVSWGDADYQVIEQGCDRHDLPNPILPGDCLDLAAAYKMLKGDRNTTGLRKATEELDTAADGLWHTAYDDAVNTSGVLLKLIADGWKPEDYYDQLTAKNHTD
;
A
#
# COMPACT_ATOMS: atom_id res chain seq x y z
N MET A 1 2.62 1.83 24.35
CA MET A 1 3.17 2.86 23.44
C MET A 1 2.25 2.87 22.23
N VAL A 2 1.83 4.05 21.76
CA VAL A 2 0.99 4.14 20.55
C VAL A 2 1.87 3.82 19.35
N LYS A 3 1.41 2.89 18.50
CA LYS A 3 2.15 2.55 17.27
C LYS A 3 2.07 3.68 16.26
N ASP A 4 3.14 3.86 15.51
CA ASP A 4 3.15 4.73 14.33
C ASP A 4 2.40 4.09 13.15
N PHE A 5 2.19 4.87 12.10
CA PHE A 5 1.60 4.40 10.85
C PHE A 5 2.59 4.60 9.69
N PHE A 6 2.79 3.57 8.91
CA PHE A 6 3.49 3.62 7.64
C PHE A 6 2.47 3.31 6.55
N VAL A 7 1.93 4.37 5.96
CA VAL A 7 0.87 4.27 4.95
C VAL A 7 1.52 4.15 3.59
N VAL A 8 1.19 3.10 2.87
CA VAL A 8 1.82 2.72 1.60
C VAL A 8 0.77 2.53 0.53
N ASP A 9 1.11 2.93 -0.68
CA ASP A 9 0.44 2.53 -1.91
C ASP A 9 1.50 2.16 -2.96
N LEU A 10 1.19 1.18 -3.79
CA LEU A 10 2.08 0.66 -4.82
C LEU A 10 1.40 0.63 -6.17
N GLU A 11 2.11 1.08 -7.20
CA GLU A 11 1.77 0.70 -8.56
C GLU A 11 2.60 -0.52 -8.96
N PHE A 12 1.95 -1.50 -9.57
CA PHE A 12 2.60 -2.75 -9.97
C PHE A 12 2.09 -3.30 -11.30
N THR A 13 2.89 -4.15 -11.91
CA THR A 13 2.57 -4.70 -13.22
C THR A 13 1.40 -5.66 -13.15
N GLN A 14 0.50 -5.54 -14.12
CA GLN A 14 -0.64 -6.43 -14.29
C GLN A 14 -0.61 -7.05 -15.69
N TYR A 15 -1.10 -8.27 -15.80
CA TYR A 15 -1.29 -8.91 -17.09
C TYR A 15 -2.78 -9.06 -17.40
N THR A 16 -3.28 -8.17 -18.24
CA THR A 16 -4.72 -8.03 -18.53
C THR A 16 -5.17 -8.77 -19.78
N LYS A 17 -4.22 -9.28 -20.61
CA LYS A 17 -4.53 -9.97 -21.86
C LYS A 17 -5.12 -11.37 -21.60
N PRO A 18 -6.13 -11.80 -22.41
CA PRO A 18 -6.76 -13.10 -22.21
C PRO A 18 -5.84 -14.29 -22.54
N VAL A 19 -4.78 -14.06 -23.32
CA VAL A 19 -3.84 -15.11 -23.77
C VAL A 19 -2.40 -14.58 -23.73
N GLY A 20 -1.43 -15.50 -23.65
CA GLY A 20 -0.01 -15.15 -23.75
C GLY A 20 0.62 -14.69 -22.42
N ARG A 21 -0.04 -14.93 -21.27
CA ARG A 21 0.56 -14.65 -19.97
C ARG A 21 1.85 -15.47 -19.83
N PRO A 22 2.99 -14.81 -19.50
CA PRO A 22 4.23 -15.54 -19.27
C PRO A 22 4.07 -16.59 -18.17
N ARG A 23 4.71 -17.75 -18.35
CA ARG A 23 4.72 -18.77 -17.31
C ARG A 23 5.35 -18.18 -16.04
N ALA A 24 4.71 -18.44 -14.91
CA ALA A 24 5.12 -17.93 -13.62
C ALA A 24 5.15 -16.38 -13.51
N PHE A 25 4.35 -15.67 -14.34
CA PHE A 25 4.17 -14.23 -14.20
C PHE A 25 3.64 -13.91 -12.80
N PHE A 26 4.26 -12.90 -12.17
CA PHE A 26 3.80 -12.28 -10.94
C PHE A 26 3.89 -10.75 -11.08
N PRO A 27 3.11 -10.00 -10.30
CA PRO A 27 3.19 -8.55 -10.28
C PRO A 27 4.55 -8.06 -9.76
N GLU A 28 5.16 -7.10 -10.46
CA GLU A 28 6.38 -6.43 -10.02
C GLU A 28 6.06 -4.96 -9.74
N ILE A 29 6.58 -4.43 -8.64
CA ILE A 29 6.40 -3.04 -8.25
C ILE A 29 7.08 -2.14 -9.29
N ILE A 30 6.39 -1.08 -9.72
CA ILE A 30 6.90 -0.06 -10.65
C ILE A 30 6.92 1.35 -10.04
N GLU A 31 6.15 1.58 -8.97
CA GLU A 31 6.22 2.79 -8.16
C GLU A 31 5.87 2.45 -6.71
N ILE A 32 6.53 3.13 -5.77
CA ILE A 32 6.18 3.14 -4.35
C ILE A 32 5.92 4.55 -3.88
N GLY A 33 4.79 4.75 -3.23
CA GLY A 33 4.45 5.92 -2.45
C GLY A 33 4.22 5.55 -0.99
N ALA A 34 4.82 6.31 -0.07
CA ALA A 34 4.56 6.08 1.34
C ALA A 34 4.71 7.34 2.18
N VAL A 35 3.96 7.39 3.29
CA VAL A 35 4.10 8.40 4.33
C VAL A 35 4.20 7.72 5.70
N LYS A 36 5.15 8.19 6.51
CA LYS A 36 5.29 7.81 7.92
C LYS A 36 4.62 8.85 8.80
N ILE A 37 3.69 8.41 9.65
CA ILE A 37 2.93 9.25 10.56
C ILE A 37 3.18 8.77 11.99
N THR A 38 3.48 9.70 12.89
CA THR A 38 3.63 9.40 14.32
C THR A 38 2.30 9.01 14.95
N GLY A 39 2.33 8.04 15.83
CA GLY A 39 1.13 7.52 16.49
C GLY A 39 0.53 8.46 17.54
N ASP A 40 1.32 9.36 18.12
CA ASP A 40 0.91 10.31 19.15
C ASP A 40 0.45 11.65 18.57
N THR A 41 1.33 12.36 17.84
CA THR A 41 1.04 13.72 17.32
C THR A 41 0.32 13.71 15.98
N LYS A 42 0.26 12.56 15.29
CA LYS A 42 -0.29 12.42 13.93
C LYS A 42 0.44 13.27 12.88
N GLU A 43 1.71 13.56 13.11
CA GLU A 43 2.54 14.32 12.19
C GLU A 43 3.22 13.40 11.17
N THR A 44 3.34 13.86 9.93
CA THR A 44 4.14 13.18 8.92
C THR A 44 5.63 13.43 9.16
N VAL A 45 6.39 12.37 9.42
CA VAL A 45 7.82 12.42 9.75
C VAL A 45 8.73 11.74 8.72
N GLY A 46 8.16 11.12 7.70
CA GLY A 46 8.91 10.48 6.63
C GLY A 46 8.07 10.29 5.37
N ARG A 47 8.75 10.17 4.23
CA ARG A 47 8.11 10.00 2.92
C ARG A 47 8.97 9.14 2.02
N ILE A 48 8.33 8.32 1.17
CA ILE A 48 8.97 7.63 0.04
C ILE A 48 8.17 7.99 -1.22
N LYS A 49 8.88 8.31 -2.29
CA LYS A 49 8.34 8.49 -3.63
C LYS A 49 9.40 8.07 -4.63
N ASN A 50 9.30 6.84 -5.15
CA ASN A 50 10.28 6.32 -6.09
C ASN A 50 9.64 5.42 -7.13
N PHE A 51 10.16 5.47 -8.34
CA PHE A 51 9.93 4.42 -9.31
C PHE A 51 10.84 3.22 -9.01
N VAL A 52 10.35 2.01 -9.31
CA VAL A 52 11.06 0.75 -9.07
C VAL A 52 11.19 0.00 -10.39
N LYS A 53 12.38 -0.56 -10.65
CA LYS A 53 12.63 -1.29 -11.90
C LYS A 53 12.01 -2.68 -11.86
N PRO A 54 11.11 -3.04 -12.80
CA PRO A 54 10.69 -4.42 -12.97
C PRO A 54 11.87 -5.24 -13.51
N HIS A 55 12.22 -6.30 -12.81
CA HIS A 55 13.40 -7.12 -13.09
C HIS A 55 13.09 -8.35 -13.94
N PHE A 56 12.00 -9.06 -13.62
CA PHE A 56 11.66 -10.37 -14.20
C PHE A 56 10.84 -10.24 -15.48
N PHE A 57 9.92 -9.29 -15.52
CA PHE A 57 8.98 -9.11 -16.63
C PHE A 57 8.93 -7.67 -17.18
N PRO A 58 10.09 -7.05 -17.51
CA PRO A 58 10.14 -5.64 -17.91
C PRO A 58 9.33 -5.35 -19.20
N LYS A 59 9.20 -6.37 -20.11
CA LYS A 59 8.39 -6.21 -21.33
C LYS A 59 6.89 -6.15 -21.06
N GLN A 60 6.42 -6.74 -19.95
CA GLN A 60 5.02 -6.73 -19.54
C GLN A 60 4.65 -5.48 -18.76
N ALA A 61 5.63 -4.71 -18.31
CA ALA A 61 5.40 -3.50 -17.52
C ALA A 61 4.79 -2.33 -18.33
N ALA A 62 5.00 -2.29 -19.65
CA ALA A 62 4.65 -1.13 -20.48
C ALA A 62 3.17 -0.71 -20.39
N GLU A 63 2.23 -1.67 -20.32
CA GLU A 63 0.79 -1.36 -20.21
C GLU A 63 0.45 -0.77 -18.85
N SER A 64 1.00 -1.34 -17.77
CA SER A 64 0.80 -0.83 -16.40
C SER A 64 1.46 0.54 -16.22
N MET A 65 2.68 0.73 -16.74
CA MET A 65 3.36 2.03 -16.73
C MET A 65 2.55 3.10 -17.46
N ALA A 66 1.99 2.78 -18.63
CA ALA A 66 1.13 3.72 -19.37
C ALA A 66 -0.16 4.08 -18.61
N PHE A 67 -0.76 3.11 -17.92
CA PHE A 67 -1.92 3.34 -17.07
C PHE A 67 -1.61 4.26 -15.90
N CYS A 68 -0.47 4.05 -15.23
CA CYS A 68 0.00 4.88 -14.11
C CYS A 68 0.74 6.15 -14.57
N MET A 69 0.73 6.47 -15.85
CA MET A 69 1.41 7.64 -16.45
C MET A 69 2.93 7.67 -16.23
N ILE A 70 3.55 6.52 -15.95
CA ILE A 70 5.00 6.38 -15.76
C ILE A 70 5.70 6.37 -17.13
N THR A 71 6.65 7.26 -17.31
CA THR A 71 7.38 7.43 -18.57
C THR A 71 8.70 6.66 -18.58
N GLU A 72 9.30 6.47 -19.78
CA GLU A 72 10.67 5.94 -19.87
C GLU A 72 11.71 6.84 -19.18
N ALA A 73 11.45 8.15 -19.09
CA ALA A 73 12.33 9.07 -18.38
C ALA A 73 12.29 8.84 -16.87
N ASP A 74 11.12 8.56 -16.32
CA ASP A 74 10.93 8.22 -14.91
C ASP A 74 11.67 6.92 -14.57
N MET A 75 11.57 5.91 -15.44
CA MET A 75 12.24 4.62 -15.26
C MET A 75 13.77 4.70 -15.32
N LYS A 76 14.35 5.78 -15.88
CA LYS A 76 15.80 6.01 -15.80
C LYS A 76 16.27 6.37 -14.39
N THR A 77 15.37 6.90 -13.55
CA THR A 77 15.65 7.24 -12.15
C THR A 77 15.19 6.16 -11.19
N ALA A 78 14.55 5.11 -11.69
CA ALA A 78 14.00 4.02 -10.88
C ALA A 78 15.10 3.28 -10.13
N ILE A 79 14.80 2.96 -8.89
CA ILE A 79 15.67 2.19 -7.98
C ILE A 79 15.44 0.68 -8.14
N ASP A 80 16.36 -0.12 -7.65
CA ASP A 80 16.19 -1.55 -7.59
C ASP A 80 15.26 -1.96 -6.42
N PHE A 81 14.64 -3.14 -6.50
CA PHE A 81 13.73 -3.63 -5.46
C PHE A 81 14.38 -3.69 -4.07
N SER A 82 15.66 -4.08 -3.99
CA SER A 82 16.42 -4.10 -2.73
C SER A 82 16.59 -2.71 -2.11
N ASP A 83 16.81 -1.67 -2.94
CA ASP A 83 16.92 -0.30 -2.45
C ASP A 83 15.57 0.23 -1.96
N MET A 84 14.49 -0.15 -2.63
CA MET A 84 13.13 0.12 -2.15
C MET A 84 12.90 -0.51 -0.76
N LEU A 85 13.25 -1.79 -0.56
CA LEU A 85 13.12 -2.45 0.75
C LEU A 85 13.98 -1.78 1.84
N ASN A 86 15.17 -1.30 1.50
CA ASN A 86 16.02 -0.54 2.44
C ASN A 86 15.32 0.76 2.88
N GLN A 87 14.65 1.47 1.96
CA GLN A 87 13.89 2.67 2.31
C GLN A 87 12.67 2.33 3.17
N VAL A 88 11.93 1.26 2.86
CA VAL A 88 10.84 0.75 3.70
C VAL A 88 11.36 0.47 5.11
N SER A 89 12.45 -0.28 5.24
CA SER A 89 13.08 -0.63 6.53
C SER A 89 13.57 0.59 7.32
N SER A 90 13.86 1.71 6.65
CA SER A 90 14.27 2.95 7.33
C SER A 90 13.12 3.68 8.04
N LEU A 91 11.88 3.46 7.60
CA LEU A 91 10.70 4.13 8.14
C LEU A 91 9.75 3.19 8.89
N TYR A 92 9.73 1.92 8.56
CA TYR A 92 8.91 0.92 9.22
C TYR A 92 9.72 0.19 10.31
N VAL A 93 9.19 0.16 11.53
CA VAL A 93 9.79 -0.56 12.67
C VAL A 93 8.86 -1.70 13.07
N PRO A 94 9.27 -2.98 12.90
CA PRO A 94 8.43 -4.13 13.21
C PRO A 94 7.89 -4.11 14.66
N GLY A 95 6.60 -4.39 14.81
CA GLY A 95 5.90 -4.40 16.09
C GLY A 95 5.59 -3.03 16.69
N GLN A 96 6.18 -1.94 16.17
CA GLN A 96 5.96 -0.56 16.63
C GLN A 96 5.26 0.33 15.58
N THR A 97 5.07 -0.20 14.38
CA THR A 97 4.47 0.54 13.25
C THR A 97 3.41 -0.32 12.60
N TYR A 98 2.22 0.23 12.36
CA TYR A 98 1.25 -0.38 11.45
C TYR A 98 1.68 -0.15 10.00
N PHE A 99 1.71 -1.21 9.20
CA PHE A 99 1.77 -1.13 7.74
C PHE A 99 0.34 -0.98 7.22
N VAL A 100 0.01 0.18 6.68
CA VAL A 100 -1.35 0.53 6.27
C VAL A 100 -1.43 0.65 4.77
N SER A 101 -2.39 -0.02 4.15
CA SER A 101 -2.69 0.09 2.70
C SER A 101 -4.19 0.14 2.46
N TRP A 102 -4.60 0.56 1.26
CA TRP A 102 -6.00 0.50 0.83
C TRP A 102 -6.30 -0.84 0.17
N GLY A 103 -6.50 -1.87 0.97
CA GLY A 103 -6.58 -3.28 0.57
C GLY A 103 -5.32 -4.05 0.96
N ASP A 104 -5.28 -5.33 0.67
CA ASP A 104 -4.19 -6.25 1.04
C ASP A 104 -3.17 -6.49 -0.09
N ALA A 105 -3.45 -5.98 -1.29
CA ALA A 105 -2.65 -6.25 -2.49
C ALA A 105 -1.20 -5.75 -2.36
N ASP A 106 -1.00 -4.57 -1.75
CA ASP A 106 0.33 -3.96 -1.59
C ASP A 106 1.26 -4.84 -0.77
N TYR A 107 0.77 -5.34 0.38
CA TYR A 107 1.54 -6.27 1.21
C TYR A 107 1.86 -7.57 0.44
N GLN A 108 0.88 -8.15 -0.25
CA GLN A 108 1.06 -9.39 -1.00
C GLN A 108 2.09 -9.24 -2.12
N VAL A 109 2.12 -8.10 -2.81
CA VAL A 109 3.10 -7.83 -3.88
C VAL A 109 4.51 -7.65 -3.30
N ILE A 110 4.66 -6.97 -2.15
CA ILE A 110 5.95 -6.86 -1.46
C ILE A 110 6.43 -8.26 -1.02
N GLU A 111 5.58 -9.04 -0.36
CA GLU A 111 5.90 -10.39 0.11
C GLU A 111 6.35 -11.28 -1.05
N GLN A 112 5.58 -11.31 -2.15
CA GLN A 112 5.93 -12.06 -3.34
C GLN A 112 7.23 -11.56 -3.99
N GLY A 113 7.46 -10.23 -4.01
CA GLY A 113 8.69 -9.64 -4.50
C GLY A 113 9.90 -10.07 -3.65
N CYS A 114 9.78 -10.09 -2.32
CA CYS A 114 10.82 -10.58 -1.42
C CYS A 114 11.18 -12.04 -1.71
N ASP A 115 10.19 -12.91 -1.87
CA ASP A 115 10.40 -14.32 -2.23
C ASP A 115 11.12 -14.47 -3.58
N ARG A 116 10.75 -13.67 -4.57
CA ARG A 116 11.33 -13.74 -5.92
C ARG A 116 12.75 -13.21 -6.02
N HIS A 117 13.09 -12.24 -5.19
CA HIS A 117 14.43 -11.67 -5.11
C HIS A 117 15.33 -12.36 -4.07
N ASP A 118 14.83 -13.39 -3.37
CA ASP A 118 15.52 -14.07 -2.26
C ASP A 118 15.98 -13.06 -1.18
N LEU A 119 15.08 -12.15 -0.80
CA LEU A 119 15.29 -11.12 0.21
C LEU A 119 14.32 -11.30 1.39
N PRO A 120 14.74 -11.00 2.63
CA PRO A 120 13.83 -11.05 3.77
C PRO A 120 12.76 -9.95 3.66
N ASN A 121 11.51 -10.32 3.95
CA ASN A 121 10.43 -9.32 4.06
C ASN A 121 10.57 -8.57 5.41
N PRO A 122 10.77 -7.25 5.42
CA PRO A 122 10.87 -6.49 6.67
C PRO A 122 9.54 -6.32 7.38
N ILE A 123 8.40 -6.52 6.69
CA ILE A 123 7.07 -6.24 7.20
C ILE A 123 6.51 -7.47 7.90
N LEU A 124 6.06 -7.29 9.15
CA LEU A 124 5.39 -8.35 9.89
C LEU A 124 3.91 -8.44 9.47
N PRO A 125 3.39 -9.65 9.14
CA PRO A 125 1.97 -9.82 8.81
C PRO A 125 1.03 -9.28 9.89
N GLY A 126 1.41 -9.40 11.17
CA GLY A 126 0.62 -8.92 12.31
C GLY A 126 0.57 -7.38 12.46
N ASP A 127 1.36 -6.65 11.70
CA ASP A 127 1.33 -5.18 11.66
C ASP A 127 0.50 -4.65 10.47
N CYS A 128 0.09 -5.54 9.54
CA CYS A 128 -0.65 -5.14 8.35
C CYS A 128 -2.08 -4.75 8.69
N LEU A 129 -2.49 -3.59 8.22
CA LEU A 129 -3.82 -3.02 8.39
C LEU A 129 -4.42 -2.68 7.02
N ASP A 130 -5.37 -3.50 6.58
CA ASP A 130 -6.19 -3.23 5.40
C ASP A 130 -7.26 -2.18 5.75
N LEU A 131 -7.00 -0.94 5.37
CA LEU A 131 -7.88 0.18 5.70
C LEU A 131 -9.20 0.12 4.91
N ALA A 132 -9.21 -0.46 3.70
CA ALA A 132 -10.45 -0.66 2.94
C ALA A 132 -11.38 -1.67 3.63
N ALA A 133 -10.81 -2.76 4.17
CA ALA A 133 -11.56 -3.73 4.95
C ALA A 133 -12.05 -3.12 6.28
N ALA A 134 -11.23 -2.35 6.98
CA ALA A 134 -11.62 -1.64 8.19
C ALA A 134 -12.76 -0.66 7.93
N TYR A 135 -12.66 0.15 6.86
CA TYR A 135 -13.71 1.09 6.45
C TYR A 135 -15.02 0.39 6.09
N LYS A 136 -14.94 -0.71 5.33
CA LYS A 136 -16.09 -1.57 5.03
C LYS A 136 -16.77 -2.09 6.30
N MET A 137 -16.00 -2.57 7.27
CA MET A 137 -16.54 -3.08 8.55
C MET A 137 -17.22 -1.97 9.33
N LEU A 138 -16.61 -0.79 9.40
CA LEU A 138 -17.17 0.37 10.10
C LEU A 138 -18.52 0.82 9.51
N LYS A 139 -18.65 0.79 8.17
CA LYS A 139 -19.89 1.14 7.48
C LYS A 139 -20.95 0.04 7.52
N GLY A 140 -20.57 -1.21 7.81
CA GLY A 140 -21.46 -2.37 7.66
C GLY A 140 -21.77 -2.72 6.20
N ASP A 141 -20.91 -2.32 5.26
CA ASP A 141 -21.10 -2.55 3.83
C ASP A 141 -20.78 -3.99 3.42
N ARG A 142 -21.44 -4.49 2.37
CA ARG A 142 -21.16 -5.82 1.81
C ARG A 142 -19.88 -5.85 0.98
N ASN A 143 -19.59 -4.77 0.27
CA ASN A 143 -18.44 -4.63 -0.64
C ASN A 143 -17.46 -3.56 -0.13
N THR A 144 -16.20 -3.68 -0.50
CA THR A 144 -15.21 -2.65 -0.24
C THR A 144 -15.50 -1.41 -1.08
N THR A 145 -15.27 -0.24 -0.51
CA THR A 145 -15.34 1.06 -1.20
C THR A 145 -13.97 1.37 -1.80
N GLY A 146 -13.89 1.84 -3.02
CA GLY A 146 -12.62 2.31 -3.61
C GLY A 146 -12.13 3.58 -2.91
N LEU A 147 -10.79 3.78 -2.89
CA LEU A 147 -10.15 4.90 -2.17
C LEU A 147 -10.75 6.26 -2.54
N ARG A 148 -10.85 6.56 -3.83
CA ARG A 148 -11.42 7.84 -4.31
C ARG A 148 -12.82 8.11 -3.74
N LYS A 149 -13.69 7.11 -3.74
CA LYS A 149 -15.03 7.25 -3.19
C LYS A 149 -15.00 7.43 -1.66
N ALA A 150 -14.11 6.75 -0.97
CA ALA A 150 -13.96 6.91 0.48
C ALA A 150 -13.49 8.31 0.85
N THR A 151 -12.52 8.89 0.11
CA THR A 151 -12.08 10.27 0.32
C THR A 151 -13.17 11.29 0.06
N GLU A 152 -14.01 11.07 -0.98
CA GLU A 152 -15.17 11.91 -1.27
C GLU A 152 -16.23 11.83 -0.15
N GLU A 153 -16.54 10.63 0.35
CA GLU A 153 -17.50 10.41 1.44
C GLU A 153 -17.06 11.04 2.77
N LEU A 154 -15.74 11.10 3.02
CA LEU A 154 -15.17 11.60 4.28
C LEU A 154 -14.66 13.05 4.17
N ASP A 155 -14.75 13.67 3.01
CA ASP A 155 -14.23 15.01 2.71
C ASP A 155 -12.72 15.13 3.05
N THR A 156 -11.94 14.14 2.62
CA THR A 156 -10.50 14.03 2.89
C THR A 156 -9.64 14.01 1.64
N ALA A 157 -10.24 14.19 0.44
CA ALA A 157 -9.49 14.16 -0.81
C ALA A 157 -8.38 15.22 -0.81
N ALA A 158 -7.14 14.75 -1.03
CA ALA A 158 -5.99 15.62 -1.21
C ALA A 158 -5.85 16.00 -2.69
N ASP A 159 -5.18 17.12 -2.94
CA ASP A 159 -4.73 17.48 -4.27
C ASP A 159 -3.69 16.45 -4.76
N GLY A 160 -3.83 16.01 -6.00
CA GLY A 160 -2.92 15.03 -6.58
C GLY A 160 -3.52 14.30 -7.78
N LEU A 161 -2.76 13.37 -8.31
CA LEU A 161 -3.15 12.52 -9.42
C LEU A 161 -3.51 11.13 -8.91
N TRP A 162 -4.70 10.64 -9.27
CA TRP A 162 -5.09 9.26 -9.01
C TRP A 162 -4.24 8.28 -9.83
N HIS A 163 -3.95 7.13 -9.27
CA HIS A 163 -3.04 6.12 -9.82
C HIS A 163 -1.57 6.60 -9.90
N THR A 164 -1.20 7.35 -8.88
CA THR A 164 0.19 7.69 -8.55
C THR A 164 0.40 7.24 -7.11
N ALA A 165 1.33 6.33 -6.86
CA ALA A 165 1.46 5.66 -5.57
C ALA A 165 1.62 6.66 -4.40
N TYR A 166 2.36 7.75 -4.58
CA TYR A 166 2.53 8.73 -3.50
C TYR A 166 1.25 9.50 -3.19
N ASP A 167 0.51 9.95 -4.19
CA ASP A 167 -0.73 10.72 -3.98
C ASP A 167 -1.83 9.82 -3.40
N ASP A 168 -1.88 8.54 -3.81
CA ASP A 168 -2.82 7.58 -3.25
C ASP A 168 -2.46 7.18 -1.81
N ALA A 169 -1.16 7.08 -1.44
CA ALA A 169 -0.73 6.93 -0.05
C ALA A 169 -1.11 8.15 0.81
N VAL A 170 -1.00 9.38 0.29
CA VAL A 170 -1.46 10.61 0.97
C VAL A 170 -2.97 10.59 1.16
N ASN A 171 -3.75 10.22 0.14
CA ASN A 171 -5.21 10.08 0.24
C ASN A 171 -5.61 9.02 1.27
N THR A 172 -4.94 7.86 1.27
CA THR A 172 -5.16 6.80 2.26
C THR A 172 -4.85 7.29 3.67
N SER A 173 -3.79 8.09 3.85
CA SER A 173 -3.45 8.68 5.15
C SER A 173 -4.51 9.68 5.62
N GLY A 174 -5.10 10.46 4.72
CA GLY A 174 -6.21 11.35 5.01
C GLY A 174 -7.43 10.60 5.55
N VAL A 175 -7.81 9.50 4.90
CA VAL A 175 -8.89 8.61 5.37
C VAL A 175 -8.55 8.04 6.75
N LEU A 176 -7.34 7.48 6.94
CA LEU A 176 -6.89 6.94 8.22
C LEU A 176 -7.03 7.96 9.36
N LEU A 177 -6.49 9.16 9.16
CA LEU A 177 -6.51 10.22 10.18
C LEU A 177 -7.93 10.68 10.48
N LYS A 178 -8.81 10.76 9.49
CA LYS A 178 -10.22 11.09 9.68
C LYS A 178 -10.93 10.04 10.51
N LEU A 179 -10.75 8.76 10.21
CA LEU A 179 -11.36 7.67 10.99
C LEU A 179 -10.89 7.70 12.45
N ILE A 180 -9.59 7.93 12.69
CA ILE A 180 -9.04 8.07 14.05
C ILE A 180 -9.64 9.29 14.76
N ALA A 181 -9.77 10.43 14.09
CA ALA A 181 -10.38 11.64 14.64
C ALA A 181 -11.85 11.44 14.99
N ASP A 182 -12.56 10.59 14.23
CA ASP A 182 -13.96 10.20 14.50
C ASP A 182 -14.08 9.13 15.61
N GLY A 183 -12.96 8.69 16.21
CA GLY A 183 -12.93 7.79 17.37
C GLY A 183 -12.67 6.33 17.03
N TRP A 184 -12.46 5.96 15.75
CA TRP A 184 -12.06 4.61 15.37
C TRP A 184 -10.62 4.33 15.82
N LYS A 185 -10.34 3.07 16.18
CA LYS A 185 -9.01 2.61 16.60
C LYS A 185 -8.55 1.45 15.74
N PRO A 186 -7.24 1.36 15.39
CA PRO A 186 -6.71 0.23 14.65
C PRO A 186 -6.97 -1.12 15.32
N GLU A 187 -7.01 -1.17 16.65
CA GLU A 187 -7.29 -2.38 17.42
C GLU A 187 -8.68 -2.94 17.10
N ASP A 188 -9.68 -2.07 16.83
CA ASP A 188 -11.05 -2.49 16.47
C ASP A 188 -11.07 -3.37 15.21
N TYR A 189 -10.15 -3.14 14.27
CA TYR A 189 -9.99 -3.96 13.07
C TYR A 189 -9.50 -5.38 13.41
N TYR A 190 -8.47 -5.49 14.23
CA TYR A 190 -7.90 -6.79 14.63
C TYR A 190 -8.85 -7.60 15.51
N ASP A 191 -9.57 -6.95 16.41
CA ASP A 191 -10.59 -7.58 17.26
C ASP A 191 -11.72 -8.18 16.41
N GLN A 192 -12.19 -7.48 15.37
CA GLN A 192 -13.20 -7.97 14.45
C GLN A 192 -12.73 -9.12 13.58
N LEU A 193 -11.45 -9.12 13.12
CA LEU A 193 -10.86 -10.24 12.39
C LEU A 193 -10.81 -11.51 13.27
N THR A 194 -10.38 -11.35 14.51
CA THR A 194 -10.28 -12.46 15.47
C THR A 194 -11.66 -13.05 15.78
N ALA A 195 -12.68 -12.21 15.96
CA ALA A 195 -14.05 -12.65 16.22
C ALA A 195 -14.63 -13.47 15.07
N LYS A 196 -14.35 -13.09 13.79
CA LYS A 196 -14.80 -13.86 12.61
C LYS A 196 -14.18 -15.23 12.52
N ASN A 197 -12.88 -15.36 12.81
CA ASN A 197 -12.16 -16.63 12.74
C ASN A 197 -12.59 -17.64 13.83
N HIS A 198 -13.38 -17.24 14.83
CA HIS A 198 -13.92 -18.11 15.87
C HIS A 198 -15.39 -18.56 15.61
N THR A 199 -16.00 -18.07 14.53
CA THR A 199 -17.41 -18.36 14.17
C THR A 199 -17.54 -19.25 12.92
N ASP A 200 -16.45 -19.57 12.25
CA ASP A 200 -16.37 -20.53 11.14
C ASP A 200 -15.75 -21.88 11.60
#